data_ccd7b0b348507fbe836d6e1bd39053eb
#
_entry.id   ccd7b0b348507fbe836d6e1bd39053eb
#
_cell.length_a   1.000
_cell.length_b   1.000
_cell.length_c   1.000
_cell.angle_alpha   90.00
_cell.angle_beta   90.00
_cell.angle_gamma   90.00
#
_symmetry.space_group_name_H-M   'P 1'
#
loop_
_entity.id
_entity.type
_entity.pdbx_description
1 polymer ?
#
loop_
_entity_poly.entity_id
_entity_poly.type
_entity_poly.pdbx_seq_one_letter_code
_entity_poly.pdbx_strand_id
1 'polypeptide(L)'
;MSTESYWATKADEVMDALLTRIPENKLRPRLEPTRRAVELLGDPQKSYRVIHVTGTNGKTTTTRIIERILRELGLRTGRFTSPHLVRLNERMAIDGEPVGDQQLAEVWADIEPILAMVDAELEAAGDTKLTFFEALAVLGFAVFADAPVDVLVLEVGMGGEWDSTNVADGDVAVFTPISIDHAERLGSTIAEIAKTKS
;
A
#
# COMPACT_ATOMS: atom_id res chain seq x y z
N MET A 1 29.52 4.99 12.91
CA MET A 1 28.19 4.40 12.65
C MET A 1 28.38 3.33 11.59
N SER A 2 27.93 2.09 11.81
CA SER A 2 28.01 1.04 10.78
C SER A 2 27.05 1.39 9.62
N THR A 3 27.27 0.86 8.42
CA THR A 3 26.38 1.04 7.27
C THR A 3 24.95 0.57 7.59
N GLU A 4 24.83 -0.52 8.32
CA GLU A 4 23.56 -1.09 8.77
C GLU A 4 22.81 -0.13 9.72
N SER A 5 23.50 0.47 10.70
CA SER A 5 22.93 1.46 11.61
C SER A 5 22.50 2.74 10.89
N TYR A 6 23.21 3.14 9.83
CA TYR A 6 22.86 4.28 9.00
C TYR A 6 21.50 4.05 8.29
N TRP A 7 21.36 2.90 7.62
CA TRP A 7 20.13 2.60 6.88
C TRP A 7 18.93 2.37 7.78
N ALA A 8 19.14 1.75 8.96
CA ALA A 8 18.08 1.63 9.95
C ALA A 8 17.56 3.01 10.38
N THR A 9 18.45 3.96 10.66
CA THR A 9 18.06 5.34 10.98
C THR A 9 17.28 5.98 9.82
N LYS A 10 17.72 5.77 8.55
CA LYS A 10 17.03 6.32 7.38
C LYS A 10 15.64 5.70 7.18
N ALA A 11 15.47 4.42 7.44
CA ALA A 11 14.16 3.78 7.41
C ALA A 11 13.22 4.30 8.52
N ASP A 12 13.76 4.58 9.71
CA ASP A 12 12.99 5.20 10.79
C ASP A 12 12.55 6.64 10.40
N GLU A 13 13.41 7.43 9.74
CA GLU A 13 13.04 8.75 9.18
C GLU A 13 11.87 8.66 8.19
N VAL A 14 11.77 7.60 7.38
CA VAL A 14 10.62 7.36 6.47
C VAL A 14 9.34 7.20 7.28
N MET A 15 9.38 6.40 8.34
CA MET A 15 8.23 6.22 9.22
C MET A 15 7.82 7.53 9.88
N ASP A 16 8.79 8.30 10.38
CA ASP A 16 8.52 9.61 10.99
C ASP A 16 7.88 10.58 9.98
N ALA A 17 8.37 10.63 8.75
CA ALA A 17 7.77 11.45 7.68
C ALA A 17 6.31 11.03 7.38
N LEU A 18 6.02 9.74 7.34
CA LEU A 18 4.66 9.22 7.18
C LEU A 18 3.76 9.59 8.37
N LEU A 19 4.28 9.53 9.60
CA LEU A 19 3.53 9.88 10.83
C LEU A 19 3.15 11.37 10.92
N THR A 20 3.80 12.26 10.19
CA THR A 20 3.39 13.67 10.11
C THR A 20 2.07 13.86 9.36
N ARG A 21 1.61 12.86 8.60
CA ARG A 21 0.42 12.88 7.77
C ARG A 21 -0.85 12.53 8.54
N ILE A 22 -2.02 12.78 7.96
CA ILE A 22 -3.30 12.34 8.55
C ILE A 22 -3.27 10.83 8.74
N PRO A 23 -3.49 10.34 9.98
CA PRO A 23 -3.33 8.93 10.30
C PRO A 23 -4.41 8.03 9.68
N GLU A 24 -4.10 6.75 9.50
CA GLU A 24 -4.97 5.74 8.87
C GLU A 24 -6.38 5.64 9.48
N ASN A 25 -6.54 5.90 10.76
CA ASN A 25 -7.84 5.87 11.43
C ASN A 25 -8.75 7.06 11.07
N LYS A 26 -8.22 8.10 10.41
CA LYS A 26 -8.98 9.24 9.88
C LYS A 26 -9.15 9.07 8.37
N LEU A 27 -10.05 8.18 8.02
CA LEU A 27 -10.33 7.83 6.63
C LEU A 27 -10.75 9.04 5.79
N ARG A 28 -10.20 9.11 4.58
CA ARG A 28 -10.58 10.03 3.51
C ARG A 28 -10.91 9.21 2.26
N PRO A 29 -12.21 8.92 1.98
CA PRO A 29 -12.62 8.14 0.81
C PRO A 29 -12.38 8.95 -0.49
N ARG A 30 -11.21 8.76 -1.10
CA ARG A 30 -10.81 9.41 -2.35
C ARG A 30 -9.65 8.63 -3.00
N LEU A 31 -9.60 8.61 -4.33
CA LEU A 31 -8.52 7.95 -5.10
C LEU A 31 -7.62 8.93 -5.83
N GLU A 32 -8.16 10.11 -6.15
CA GLU A 32 -7.51 11.08 -7.03
C GLU A 32 -6.09 11.46 -6.57
N PRO A 33 -5.83 11.73 -5.27
CA PRO A 33 -4.47 12.08 -4.84
C PRO A 33 -3.47 10.96 -5.04
N THR A 34 -3.85 9.71 -4.72
CA THR A 34 -2.99 8.53 -4.95
C THR A 34 -2.76 8.32 -6.44
N ARG A 35 -3.83 8.43 -7.26
CA ARG A 35 -3.73 8.32 -8.73
C ARG A 35 -2.81 9.39 -9.31
N ARG A 36 -2.95 10.64 -8.87
CA ARG A 36 -2.07 11.73 -9.29
C ARG A 36 -0.61 11.47 -8.97
N ALA A 37 -0.32 10.94 -7.77
CA ALA A 37 1.04 10.61 -7.35
C ALA A 37 1.65 9.49 -8.21
N VAL A 38 0.92 8.38 -8.45
CA VAL A 38 1.45 7.29 -9.28
C VAL A 38 1.58 7.70 -10.75
N GLU A 39 0.71 8.54 -11.30
CA GLU A 39 0.84 9.10 -12.64
C GLU A 39 2.14 9.90 -12.79
N LEU A 40 2.46 10.77 -11.84
CA LEU A 40 3.70 11.55 -11.85
C LEU A 40 4.96 10.68 -11.72
N LEU A 41 4.84 9.50 -11.10
CA LEU A 41 5.89 8.49 -10.98
C LEU A 41 5.97 7.56 -12.21
N GLY A 42 5.13 7.76 -13.23
CA GLY A 42 5.11 6.92 -14.42
C GLY A 42 4.37 5.60 -14.26
N ASP A 43 3.37 5.58 -13.37
CA ASP A 43 2.47 4.43 -13.13
C ASP A 43 3.22 3.15 -12.66
N PRO A 44 4.02 3.19 -11.57
CA PRO A 44 4.79 2.03 -11.11
C PRO A 44 3.93 0.79 -10.85
N GLN A 45 2.65 0.95 -10.45
CA GLN A 45 1.71 -0.14 -10.21
C GLN A 45 1.34 -0.94 -11.48
N LYS A 46 1.68 -0.46 -12.66
CA LYS A 46 1.44 -1.14 -13.95
C LYS A 46 2.63 -1.99 -14.43
N SER A 47 3.75 -1.99 -13.70
CA SER A 47 4.96 -2.70 -14.11
C SER A 47 4.98 -4.20 -13.76
N TYR A 48 3.99 -4.69 -13.03
CA TYR A 48 3.84 -6.07 -12.58
C TYR A 48 2.37 -6.50 -12.57
N ARG A 49 2.11 -7.81 -12.47
CA ARG A 49 0.76 -8.36 -12.28
C ARG A 49 0.28 -8.12 -10.85
N VAL A 50 -1.04 -7.94 -10.67
CA VAL A 50 -1.62 -7.67 -9.35
C VAL A 50 -2.71 -8.68 -9.01
N ILE A 51 -2.57 -9.33 -7.86
CA ILE A 51 -3.66 -10.08 -7.20
C ILE A 51 -4.14 -9.23 -6.03
N HIS A 52 -5.33 -8.67 -6.14
CA HIS A 52 -5.89 -7.73 -5.17
C HIS A 52 -6.80 -8.48 -4.19
N VAL A 53 -6.48 -8.40 -2.90
CA VAL A 53 -7.15 -9.18 -1.84
C VAL A 53 -7.96 -8.26 -0.94
N THR A 54 -9.27 -8.44 -0.92
CA THR A 54 -10.21 -7.72 -0.05
C THR A 54 -11.02 -8.65 0.83
N GLY A 55 -11.80 -8.11 1.75
CA GLY A 55 -12.67 -8.84 2.67
C GLY A 55 -12.65 -8.26 4.08
N THR A 56 -13.35 -8.89 5.02
CA THR A 56 -13.35 -8.47 6.41
C THR A 56 -12.28 -9.21 7.21
N ASN A 57 -12.29 -10.52 7.18
CA ASN A 57 -11.38 -11.36 7.96
C ASN A 57 -10.48 -12.22 7.06
N GLY A 58 -9.25 -12.43 7.49
CA GLY A 58 -8.33 -13.35 6.82
C GLY A 58 -7.60 -12.78 5.60
N LYS A 59 -7.72 -11.48 5.29
CA LYS A 59 -7.00 -10.83 4.18
C LYS A 59 -5.50 -11.11 4.25
N THR A 60 -4.84 -10.71 5.32
CA THR A 60 -3.39 -10.85 5.50
C THR A 60 -2.92 -12.30 5.41
N THR A 61 -3.67 -13.23 6.02
CA THR A 61 -3.35 -14.66 5.95
C THR A 61 -3.47 -15.17 4.52
N THR A 62 -4.55 -14.83 3.81
CA THR A 62 -4.77 -15.22 2.42
C THR A 62 -3.69 -14.63 1.51
N THR A 63 -3.36 -13.36 1.69
CA THR A 63 -2.28 -12.67 0.96
C THR A 63 -0.94 -13.39 1.13
N ARG A 64 -0.59 -13.80 2.35
CA ARG A 64 0.64 -14.56 2.64
C ARG A 64 0.63 -15.96 2.02
N ILE A 65 -0.51 -16.65 2.04
CA ILE A 65 -0.65 -17.99 1.43
C ILE A 65 -0.49 -17.90 -0.08
N ILE A 66 -1.18 -16.96 -0.74
CA ILE A 66 -1.09 -16.77 -2.18
C ILE A 66 0.35 -16.43 -2.58
N GLU A 67 0.97 -15.46 -1.90
CA GLU A 67 2.36 -15.08 -2.16
C GLU A 67 3.29 -16.29 -2.04
N ARG A 68 3.17 -17.08 -0.98
CA ARG A 68 3.98 -18.28 -0.78
C ARG A 68 3.81 -19.31 -1.91
N ILE A 69 2.58 -19.54 -2.36
CA ILE A 69 2.31 -20.47 -3.47
C ILE A 69 2.99 -19.97 -4.76
N LEU A 70 2.84 -18.69 -5.09
CA LEU A 70 3.43 -18.10 -6.29
C LEU A 70 4.96 -18.18 -6.28
N ARG A 71 5.58 -17.95 -5.13
CA ARG A 71 7.02 -18.09 -4.93
C ARG A 71 7.50 -19.53 -5.12
N GLU A 72 6.75 -20.53 -4.63
CA GLU A 72 7.05 -21.95 -4.88
C GLU A 72 6.89 -22.36 -6.35
N LEU A 73 6.11 -21.58 -7.12
CA LEU A 73 6.02 -21.73 -8.58
C LEU A 73 7.16 -21.03 -9.34
N GLY A 74 8.10 -20.41 -8.63
CA GLY A 74 9.30 -19.77 -9.18
C GLY A 74 9.10 -18.33 -9.63
N LEU A 75 8.00 -17.66 -9.25
CA LEU A 75 7.78 -16.24 -9.52
C LEU A 75 8.48 -15.38 -8.47
N ARG A 76 9.00 -14.23 -8.90
CA ARG A 76 9.46 -13.18 -8.00
C ARG A 76 8.26 -12.42 -7.47
N THR A 77 8.04 -12.47 -6.17
CA THR A 77 6.80 -12.00 -5.57
C THR A 77 6.97 -10.73 -4.76
N GLY A 78 5.99 -9.82 -4.89
CA GLY A 78 5.73 -8.74 -3.96
C GLY A 78 4.53 -9.07 -3.08
N ARG A 79 4.55 -8.58 -1.84
CA ARG A 79 3.40 -8.64 -0.93
C ARG A 79 3.25 -7.33 -0.19
N PHE A 80 2.05 -6.73 -0.29
CA PHE A 80 1.68 -5.55 0.48
C PHE A 80 0.59 -5.92 1.49
N THR A 81 0.81 -5.61 2.76
CA THR A 81 -0.12 -5.92 3.87
C THR A 81 -0.22 -4.76 4.85
N SER A 82 -1.32 -4.69 5.61
CA SER A 82 -1.52 -3.70 6.68
C SER A 82 -2.35 -4.26 7.83
N PRO A 83 -2.14 -3.77 9.07
CA PRO A 83 -1.03 -2.92 9.51
C PRO A 83 0.27 -3.71 9.76
N HIS A 84 1.38 -3.04 10.11
CA HIS A 84 2.57 -3.69 10.66
C HIS A 84 2.44 -3.89 12.17
N LEU A 85 3.25 -4.78 12.72
CA LEU A 85 3.31 -5.04 14.17
C LEU A 85 4.43 -4.26 14.85
N VAL A 86 5.61 -4.20 14.25
CA VAL A 86 6.81 -3.59 14.82
C VAL A 86 7.40 -2.53 13.88
N ARG A 87 7.63 -2.88 12.60
CA ARG A 87 8.33 -2.01 11.66
C ARG A 87 7.55 -1.82 10.35
N LEU A 88 7.69 -0.63 9.76
CA LEU A 88 7.08 -0.26 8.47
C LEU A 88 7.42 -1.28 7.36
N ASN A 89 8.65 -1.78 7.36
CA ASN A 89 9.17 -2.77 6.41
C ASN A 89 8.27 -4.01 6.26
N GLU A 90 7.59 -4.42 7.34
CA GLU A 90 6.69 -5.58 7.33
C GLU A 90 5.53 -5.47 6.35
N ARG A 91 5.15 -4.21 6.00
CA ARG A 91 4.05 -3.95 5.08
C ARG A 91 4.39 -4.26 3.64
N MET A 92 5.66 -4.29 3.30
CA MET A 92 6.18 -4.56 1.97
C MET A 92 7.19 -5.71 2.05
N ALA A 93 6.90 -6.83 1.41
CA ALA A 93 7.80 -7.97 1.38
C ALA A 93 8.09 -8.36 -0.08
N ILE A 94 9.35 -8.72 -0.34
CA ILE A 94 9.84 -9.23 -1.62
C ILE A 94 10.32 -10.65 -1.38
N ASP A 95 9.81 -11.60 -2.15
CA ASP A 95 10.11 -13.03 -2.00
C ASP A 95 9.93 -13.54 -0.55
N GLY A 96 8.91 -13.00 0.13
CA GLY A 96 8.53 -13.36 1.49
C GLY A 96 9.25 -12.63 2.61
N GLU A 97 10.34 -11.93 2.31
CA GLU A 97 11.13 -11.18 3.29
C GLU A 97 10.75 -9.70 3.29
N PRO A 98 10.63 -9.05 4.47
CA PRO A 98 10.41 -7.61 4.54
C PRO A 98 11.45 -6.82 3.73
N VAL A 99 11.02 -5.74 3.07
CA VAL A 99 11.93 -4.85 2.36
C VAL A 99 13.06 -4.36 3.26
N GLY A 100 14.29 -4.34 2.74
CA GLY A 100 15.46 -3.88 3.48
C GLY A 100 15.41 -2.38 3.78
N ASP A 101 16.05 -1.96 4.88
CA ASP A 101 16.09 -0.56 5.31
C ASP A 101 16.68 0.37 4.24
N GLN A 102 17.73 -0.08 3.56
CA GLN A 102 18.36 0.69 2.47
C GLN A 102 17.38 0.92 1.33
N GLN A 103 16.77 -0.14 0.79
CA GLN A 103 15.83 -0.01 -0.32
C GLN A 103 14.63 0.84 0.05
N LEU A 104 14.08 0.67 1.25
CA LEU A 104 12.96 1.48 1.73
C LEU A 104 13.32 2.97 1.75
N ALA A 105 14.51 3.31 2.27
CA ALA A 105 14.97 4.69 2.38
C ALA A 105 15.32 5.31 1.01
N GLU A 106 15.97 4.56 0.12
CA GLU A 106 16.33 5.02 -1.22
C GLU A 106 15.08 5.29 -2.06
N VAL A 107 14.12 4.34 -2.10
CA VAL A 107 12.87 4.53 -2.84
C VAL A 107 12.06 5.70 -2.26
N TRP A 108 12.03 5.85 -0.92
CA TRP A 108 11.38 7.01 -0.32
C TRP A 108 12.00 8.33 -0.79
N ALA A 109 13.34 8.44 -0.79
CA ALA A 109 14.03 9.64 -1.23
C ALA A 109 13.71 10.01 -2.71
N ASP A 110 13.48 9.00 -3.55
CA ASP A 110 13.11 9.20 -4.95
C ASP A 110 11.68 9.70 -5.10
N ILE A 111 10.74 9.19 -4.31
CA ILE A 111 9.32 9.57 -4.43
C ILE A 111 8.92 10.80 -3.61
N GLU A 112 9.63 11.12 -2.52
CA GLU A 112 9.28 12.21 -1.61
C GLU A 112 9.08 13.57 -2.33
N PRO A 113 9.92 13.98 -3.31
CA PRO A 113 9.70 15.21 -4.06
C PRO A 113 8.37 15.20 -4.84
N ILE A 114 7.96 14.04 -5.37
CA ILE A 114 6.71 13.89 -6.10
C ILE A 114 5.52 13.96 -5.15
N LEU A 115 5.60 13.31 -3.98
CA LEU A 115 4.57 13.43 -2.95
C LEU A 115 4.41 14.89 -2.49
N ALA A 116 5.51 15.63 -2.34
CA ALA A 116 5.49 17.05 -1.98
C ALA A 116 4.82 17.92 -3.06
N MET A 117 5.01 17.59 -4.35
CA MET A 117 4.30 18.27 -5.45
C MET A 117 2.80 18.04 -5.36
N VAL A 118 2.36 16.80 -5.16
CA VAL A 118 0.93 16.47 -4.99
C VAL A 118 0.35 17.15 -3.75
N ASP A 119 1.08 17.15 -2.64
CA ASP A 119 0.68 17.85 -1.43
C ASP A 119 0.46 19.35 -1.68
N ALA A 120 1.33 20.00 -2.45
CA ALA A 120 1.19 21.42 -2.82
C ALA A 120 -0.01 21.66 -3.77
N GLU A 121 -0.27 20.76 -4.74
CA GLU A 121 -1.45 20.82 -5.61
C GLU A 121 -2.74 20.72 -4.77
N LEU A 122 -2.79 19.80 -3.81
CA LEU A 122 -3.94 19.61 -2.92
C LEU A 122 -4.19 20.83 -2.01
N GLU A 123 -3.14 21.37 -1.39
CA GLU A 123 -3.25 22.56 -0.54
C GLU A 123 -3.72 23.79 -1.35
N ALA A 124 -3.23 23.96 -2.58
CA ALA A 124 -3.68 25.03 -3.48
C ALA A 124 -5.15 24.89 -3.88
N ALA A 125 -5.67 23.66 -3.93
CA ALA A 125 -7.07 23.36 -4.17
C ALA A 125 -7.95 23.47 -2.90
N GLY A 126 -7.37 23.77 -1.73
CA GLY A 126 -8.07 23.84 -0.45
C GLY A 126 -8.36 22.47 0.17
N ASP A 127 -7.69 21.42 -0.30
CA ASP A 127 -7.79 20.06 0.24
C ASP A 127 -6.59 19.74 1.15
N THR A 128 -6.65 18.59 1.80
CA THR A 128 -5.59 18.11 2.69
C THR A 128 -4.52 17.37 1.91
N LYS A 129 -3.28 17.44 2.37
CA LYS A 129 -2.16 16.62 1.89
C LYS A 129 -2.52 15.14 1.81
N LEU A 130 -1.72 14.39 1.07
CA LEU A 130 -1.78 12.92 1.08
C LEU A 130 -1.78 12.39 2.52
N THR A 131 -2.70 11.50 2.84
CA THR A 131 -2.77 10.82 4.14
C THR A 131 -1.60 9.84 4.31
N PHE A 132 -1.42 9.32 5.50
CA PHE A 132 -0.45 8.27 5.79
C PHE A 132 -0.61 7.07 4.81
N PHE A 133 -1.83 6.58 4.65
CA PHE A 133 -2.07 5.39 3.82
C PHE A 133 -1.96 5.66 2.32
N GLU A 134 -2.38 6.85 1.85
CA GLU A 134 -2.18 7.27 0.46
C GLU A 134 -0.68 7.31 0.10
N ALA A 135 0.14 7.96 0.93
CA ALA A 135 1.58 8.03 0.71
C ALA A 135 2.27 6.65 0.84
N LEU A 136 1.81 5.82 1.80
CA LEU A 136 2.30 4.46 1.97
C LEU A 136 1.99 3.55 0.78
N ALA A 137 0.79 3.65 0.20
CA ALA A 137 0.43 2.88 -1.00
C ALA A 137 1.32 3.25 -2.18
N VAL A 138 1.57 4.56 -2.39
CA VAL A 138 2.50 5.04 -3.42
C VAL A 138 3.91 4.50 -3.20
N LEU A 139 4.42 4.55 -1.96
CA LEU A 139 5.72 3.97 -1.59
C LEU A 139 5.76 2.47 -1.91
N GLY A 140 4.72 1.71 -1.55
CA GLY A 140 4.64 0.28 -1.85
C GLY A 140 4.71 -0.01 -3.34
N PHE A 141 3.96 0.72 -4.16
CA PHE A 141 4.01 0.56 -5.62
C PHE A 141 5.40 0.85 -6.19
N ALA A 142 6.07 1.89 -5.70
CA ALA A 142 7.43 2.23 -6.12
C ALA A 142 8.45 1.17 -5.69
N VAL A 143 8.38 0.66 -4.47
CA VAL A 143 9.26 -0.42 -3.97
C VAL A 143 9.16 -1.67 -4.84
N PHE A 144 7.94 -2.09 -5.23
CA PHE A 144 7.77 -3.29 -6.03
C PHE A 144 8.16 -3.08 -7.50
N ALA A 145 8.11 -1.87 -8.02
CA ALA A 145 8.63 -1.54 -9.34
C ALA A 145 10.16 -1.51 -9.34
N ASP A 146 10.78 -0.94 -8.30
CA ASP A 146 12.24 -0.92 -8.11
C ASP A 146 12.81 -2.35 -7.95
N ALA A 147 12.10 -3.24 -7.26
CA ALA A 147 12.49 -4.63 -7.05
C ALA A 147 12.15 -5.59 -8.20
N PRO A 148 11.78 -5.15 -9.37
CA PRO A 148 11.04 -5.75 -10.48
C PRO A 148 10.41 -7.12 -10.17
N VAL A 149 9.32 -7.11 -9.38
CA VAL A 149 8.56 -8.32 -9.08
C VAL A 149 7.70 -8.76 -10.28
N ASP A 150 7.46 -10.07 -10.43
CA ASP A 150 6.57 -10.60 -11.47
C ASP A 150 5.10 -10.37 -11.10
N VAL A 151 4.79 -10.51 -9.80
CA VAL A 151 3.43 -10.42 -9.27
C VAL A 151 3.42 -9.82 -7.87
N LEU A 152 2.52 -8.87 -7.66
CA LEU A 152 2.20 -8.29 -6.36
C LEU A 152 0.92 -8.89 -5.81
N VAL A 153 0.95 -9.45 -4.60
CA VAL A 153 -0.26 -9.77 -3.83
C VAL A 153 -0.56 -8.59 -2.91
N LEU A 154 -1.61 -7.85 -3.25
CA LEU A 154 -1.93 -6.54 -2.70
C LEU A 154 -3.14 -6.64 -1.77
N GLU A 155 -2.95 -6.42 -0.47
CA GLU A 155 -4.03 -6.36 0.50
C GLU A 155 -4.65 -4.97 0.54
N VAL A 156 -5.99 -4.89 0.43
CA VAL A 156 -6.77 -3.65 0.64
C VAL A 156 -6.65 -3.20 2.10
N GLY A 157 -6.38 -1.92 2.31
CA GLY A 157 -6.36 -1.34 3.66
C GLY A 157 -7.76 -1.35 4.29
N MET A 158 -8.71 -0.67 3.66
CA MET A 158 -10.11 -0.62 4.11
C MET A 158 -11.08 -0.40 2.95
N GLY A 159 -12.19 -1.16 2.95
CA GLY A 159 -13.19 -1.05 1.89
C GLY A 159 -12.72 -1.71 0.60
N GLY A 160 -12.58 -0.97 -0.46
CA GLY A 160 -12.16 -1.41 -1.80
C GLY A 160 -12.27 -0.25 -2.78
N GLU A 161 -13.47 0.15 -3.16
CA GLU A 161 -13.75 1.16 -4.19
C GLU A 161 -12.90 2.44 -4.08
N TRP A 162 -12.70 2.96 -2.89
CA TRP A 162 -11.96 4.21 -2.63
C TRP A 162 -10.65 3.99 -1.84
N ASP A 163 -10.24 2.74 -1.64
CA ASP A 163 -8.96 2.44 -1.00
C ASP A 163 -7.80 2.81 -1.92
N SER A 164 -6.74 3.38 -1.38
CA SER A 164 -5.58 3.83 -2.17
C SER A 164 -4.94 2.71 -2.98
N THR A 165 -5.10 1.44 -2.57
CA THR A 165 -4.63 0.28 -3.34
C THR A 165 -5.42 0.07 -4.63
N ASN A 166 -6.62 0.64 -4.75
CA ASN A 166 -7.50 0.48 -5.93
C ASN A 166 -7.10 1.36 -7.13
N VAL A 167 -5.98 2.07 -7.07
CA VAL A 167 -5.35 2.67 -8.24
C VAL A 167 -4.63 1.62 -9.11
N ALA A 168 -4.38 0.43 -8.57
CA ALA A 168 -3.86 -0.71 -9.30
C ALA A 168 -4.99 -1.52 -9.93
N ASP A 169 -4.89 -1.80 -11.25
CA ASP A 169 -5.79 -2.70 -11.94
C ASP A 169 -5.43 -4.15 -11.60
N GLY A 170 -6.23 -4.81 -10.76
CA GLY A 170 -6.00 -6.19 -10.38
C GLY A 170 -6.29 -7.18 -11.52
N ASP A 171 -5.32 -8.00 -11.89
CA ASP A 171 -5.53 -9.14 -12.82
C ASP A 171 -6.48 -10.18 -12.20
N VAL A 172 -6.45 -10.31 -10.86
CA VAL A 172 -7.31 -11.21 -10.08
C VAL A 172 -7.77 -10.49 -8.82
N ALA A 173 -9.08 -10.52 -8.57
CA ALA A 173 -9.67 -10.06 -7.32
C ALA A 173 -10.01 -11.26 -6.41
N VAL A 174 -9.56 -11.22 -5.17
CA VAL A 174 -9.80 -12.26 -4.17
C VAL A 174 -10.61 -11.70 -3.02
N PHE A 175 -11.77 -12.30 -2.77
CA PHE A 175 -12.66 -11.94 -1.67
C PHE A 175 -12.52 -12.95 -0.54
N THR A 176 -12.04 -12.51 0.61
CA THR A 176 -12.11 -13.30 1.84
C THR A 176 -13.48 -13.12 2.50
N PRO A 177 -13.85 -13.90 3.52
CA PRO A 177 -15.16 -13.81 4.15
C PRO A 177 -15.52 -12.36 4.55
N ILE A 178 -16.72 -11.93 4.14
CA ILE A 178 -17.29 -10.63 4.45
C ILE A 178 -18.25 -10.77 5.64
N SER A 179 -18.05 -9.91 6.64
CA SER A 179 -18.91 -9.79 7.82
C SER A 179 -19.15 -8.33 8.15
N ILE A 180 -20.02 -8.05 9.10
CA ILE A 180 -20.27 -6.67 9.58
C ILE A 180 -19.01 -6.21 10.34
N ASP A 181 -18.34 -5.25 9.75
CA ASP A 181 -17.17 -4.58 10.32
C ASP A 181 -17.09 -3.16 9.74
N HIS A 182 -16.57 -2.22 10.51
CA HIS A 182 -16.52 -0.81 10.13
C HIS A 182 -17.86 -0.26 9.60
N ALA A 183 -18.98 -0.67 10.20
CA ALA A 183 -20.33 -0.37 9.73
C ALA A 183 -20.61 1.13 9.52
N GLU A 184 -20.00 1.99 10.34
CA GLU A 184 -20.11 3.46 10.22
C GLU A 184 -19.50 4.00 8.91
N ARG A 185 -18.68 3.21 8.23
CA ARG A 185 -17.91 3.63 7.04
C ARG A 185 -18.26 2.85 5.78
N LEU A 186 -18.52 1.54 5.91
CA LEU A 186 -18.70 0.63 4.79
C LEU A 186 -20.18 0.28 4.52
N GLY A 187 -21.08 0.60 5.45
CA GLY A 187 -22.50 0.26 5.38
C GLY A 187 -22.96 -0.62 6.53
N SER A 188 -24.25 -0.62 6.79
CA SER A 188 -24.88 -1.30 7.92
C SER A 188 -25.26 -2.75 7.66
N THR A 189 -25.18 -3.19 6.41
CA THR A 189 -25.52 -4.54 5.98
C THR A 189 -24.35 -5.23 5.27
N ILE A 190 -24.33 -6.55 5.29
CA ILE A 190 -23.32 -7.35 4.56
C ILE A 190 -23.33 -7.02 3.07
N ALA A 191 -24.49 -6.77 2.48
CA ALA A 191 -24.63 -6.43 1.06
C ALA A 191 -24.00 -5.07 0.74
N GLU A 192 -24.21 -4.05 1.57
CA GLU A 192 -23.57 -2.74 1.40
C GLU A 192 -22.04 -2.85 1.55
N ILE A 193 -21.57 -3.56 2.58
CA ILE A 193 -20.15 -3.79 2.82
C ILE A 193 -19.52 -4.55 1.63
N ALA A 194 -20.21 -5.58 1.11
CA ALA A 194 -19.75 -6.33 -0.04
C ALA A 194 -19.64 -5.46 -1.29
N LYS A 195 -20.62 -4.57 -1.51
CA LYS A 195 -20.60 -3.61 -2.63
C LYS A 195 -19.41 -2.63 -2.55
N THR A 196 -19.11 -2.12 -1.36
CA THR A 196 -17.95 -1.21 -1.16
C THR A 196 -16.61 -1.94 -1.35
N LYS A 197 -16.60 -3.27 -1.16
CA LYS A 197 -15.39 -4.09 -1.30
C LYS A 197 -15.19 -4.64 -2.71
N SER A 198 -16.21 -4.62 -3.56
CA SER A 198 -16.17 -5.08 -4.95
C SER A 198 -15.81 -3.96 -5.91
#